data_05719c5efd2930bcd9e4b3a18acfa4cc
#
_entry.id   05719c5efd2930bcd9e4b3a18acfa4cc
#
_cell.length_a   1.000
_cell.length_b   1.000
_cell.length_c   1.000
_cell.angle_alpha   90.00
_cell.angle_beta   90.00
_cell.angle_gamma   90.00
#
_symmetry.space_group_name_H-M   'P 1'
#
loop_
_entity.id
_entity.type
_entity.pdbx_description
1 polymer ?
#
loop_
_entity_poly.entity_id
_entity_poly.type
_entity_poly.pdbx_seq_one_letter_code
_entity_poly.pdbx_strand_id
1 'polypeptide(L)'
;MDRSKVIMVLLVVNILAVLYIGYRTNGAIHSNDNKTGMEIRGLQQQVQLLESQIVNGIKRELTAQSDKVERLDYALTEADLVQKKAKVRLQVALKEMSSSAVISVSMRHDGQVEPLEAVLDHQGGMQYGTELELSLEHNYELTVWEQSDAGQKQLNVEMRRLPLFDDVYRNRVDNGSTGTGISDERLNADFSFLLKDLGIPGTELEKALIRIKKGGAVYDEIDVTQQATPRSGQYGEIEDHYKVARASGQIDNSVTLEQFARDNGFDPDQHVPSDKASAGETSPYVQYSLLYTIDFAKDYPELKLTRKSAGQLSFEWVLRFKDGYEHLN
;
A
#
# COMPACT_ATOMS: atom_id res chain seq x y z
N MET A 1 8.77 26.53 30.48
CA MET A 1 10.02 25.82 30.85
C MET A 1 10.81 25.62 29.56
N ASP A 2 12.05 26.07 29.54
CA ASP A 2 12.87 26.11 28.34
C ASP A 2 13.08 24.66 27.81
N ARG A 3 12.68 24.38 26.57
CA ARG A 3 12.74 23.03 25.96
C ARG A 3 14.16 22.45 25.97
N SER A 4 15.16 23.32 25.84
CA SER A 4 16.59 22.96 25.96
C SER A 4 16.91 22.34 27.33
N LYS A 5 16.31 22.86 28.41
CA LYS A 5 16.51 22.32 29.75
C LYS A 5 15.85 20.96 29.95
N VAL A 6 14.74 20.70 29.30
CA VAL A 6 14.07 19.38 29.35
C VAL A 6 14.90 18.30 28.65
N ILE A 7 15.46 18.63 27.49
CA ILE A 7 16.35 17.70 26.74
C ILE A 7 17.60 17.41 27.56
N MET A 8 18.20 18.43 28.18
CA MET A 8 19.38 18.26 29.01
C MET A 8 19.12 17.38 30.25
N VAL A 9 17.96 17.55 30.88
CA VAL A 9 17.54 16.72 32.04
C VAL A 9 17.33 15.26 31.60
N LEU A 10 16.66 15.02 30.46
CA LEU A 10 16.48 13.68 29.93
C LEU A 10 17.80 12.98 29.58
N LEU A 11 18.76 13.72 29.05
CA LEU A 11 20.09 13.20 28.72
C LEU A 11 20.89 12.82 29.99
N VAL A 12 20.85 13.66 31.03
CA VAL A 12 21.47 13.39 32.32
C VAL A 12 20.83 12.18 33.01
N VAL A 13 19.50 12.06 33.00
CA VAL A 13 18.79 10.92 33.57
C VAL A 13 19.15 9.61 32.85
N ASN A 14 19.28 9.63 31.53
CA ASN A 14 19.73 8.46 30.76
C ASN A 14 21.18 8.06 31.09
N ILE A 15 22.10 9.02 31.18
CA ILE A 15 23.48 8.73 31.56
C ILE A 15 23.54 8.12 32.96
N LEU A 16 22.78 8.65 33.91
CA LEU A 16 22.72 8.12 35.26
C LEU A 16 22.10 6.72 35.32
N ALA A 17 21.07 6.45 34.49
CA ALA A 17 20.50 5.11 34.37
C ALA A 17 21.49 4.09 33.81
N VAL A 18 22.25 4.43 32.79
CA VAL A 18 23.31 3.57 32.22
C VAL A 18 24.42 3.31 33.24
N LEU A 19 24.87 4.33 33.97
CA LEU A 19 25.87 4.18 35.04
C LEU A 19 25.38 3.35 36.21
N TYR A 20 24.09 3.48 36.59
CA TYR A 20 23.47 2.68 37.64
C TYR A 20 23.38 1.21 37.26
N ILE A 21 22.98 0.93 36.02
CA ILE A 21 22.90 -0.44 35.46
C ILE A 21 24.32 -1.04 35.42
N GLY A 22 25.33 -0.29 34.96
CA GLY A 22 26.73 -0.70 34.93
C GLY A 22 27.27 -1.02 36.33
N TYR A 23 26.94 -0.22 37.34
CA TYR A 23 27.37 -0.43 38.74
C TYR A 23 26.71 -1.68 39.33
N ARG A 24 25.43 -1.90 39.09
CA ARG A 24 24.69 -3.06 39.59
C ARG A 24 25.16 -4.38 38.97
N THR A 25 25.54 -4.35 37.68
CA THR A 25 26.07 -5.55 36.99
C THR A 25 27.49 -5.89 37.45
N ASN A 26 28.30 -4.92 37.78
CA ASN A 26 29.69 -5.17 38.27
C ASN A 26 29.71 -5.89 39.65
N GLY A 27 28.70 -5.70 40.50
CA GLY A 27 28.58 -6.39 41.78
C GLY A 27 28.11 -7.87 41.70
N ALA A 28 27.55 -8.30 40.58
CA ALA A 28 26.96 -9.62 40.37
C ALA A 28 27.90 -10.65 39.67
N ILE A 29 29.12 -10.23 39.29
CA ILE A 29 30.01 -10.96 38.39
C ILE A 29 30.67 -12.23 39.04
N HIS A 30 30.49 -12.48 40.31
CA HIS A 30 31.23 -13.58 40.99
C HIS A 30 30.49 -14.93 41.12
N SER A 31 29.29 -15.14 40.56
CA SER A 31 28.64 -16.42 40.83
C SER A 31 27.94 -17.15 39.65
N ASN A 32 27.96 -16.69 38.39
CA ASN A 32 27.41 -17.55 37.34
C ASN A 32 27.72 -17.07 35.88
N ASP A 33 28.90 -17.40 35.38
CA ASP A 33 29.46 -16.84 34.12
C ASP A 33 28.59 -17.03 32.85
N ASN A 34 27.76 -18.03 32.75
CA ASN A 34 26.99 -18.27 31.53
C ASN A 34 25.62 -17.55 31.47
N LYS A 35 24.94 -17.35 32.59
CA LYS A 35 23.68 -16.59 32.63
C LYS A 35 23.95 -15.08 32.54
N THR A 36 24.95 -14.62 33.25
CA THR A 36 25.37 -13.19 33.26
C THR A 36 25.76 -12.70 31.87
N GLY A 37 26.42 -13.55 31.07
CA GLY A 37 26.80 -13.20 29.70
C GLY A 37 25.63 -13.00 28.76
N MET A 38 24.53 -13.78 28.92
CA MET A 38 23.30 -13.57 28.13
C MET A 38 22.52 -12.34 28.57
N GLU A 39 22.44 -12.07 29.88
CA GLU A 39 21.78 -10.88 30.43
C GLU A 39 22.49 -9.60 30.03
N ILE A 40 23.83 -9.58 30.04
CA ILE A 40 24.63 -8.45 29.58
C ILE A 40 24.42 -8.17 28.09
N ARG A 41 24.38 -9.22 27.24
CA ARG A 41 24.08 -9.06 25.82
C ARG A 41 22.66 -8.56 25.58
N GLY A 42 21.69 -9.09 26.34
CA GLY A 42 20.31 -8.61 26.30
C GLY A 42 20.18 -7.14 26.68
N LEU A 43 20.86 -6.72 27.75
CA LEU A 43 20.91 -5.32 28.17
C LEU A 43 21.63 -4.42 27.15
N GLN A 44 22.73 -4.88 26.57
CA GLN A 44 23.41 -4.15 25.51
C GLN A 44 22.52 -3.94 24.27
N GLN A 45 21.76 -4.97 23.86
CA GLN A 45 20.79 -4.85 22.77
C GLN A 45 19.67 -3.87 23.12
N GLN A 46 19.14 -3.93 24.35
CA GLN A 46 18.12 -2.99 24.79
C GLN A 46 18.63 -1.54 24.83
N VAL A 47 19.86 -1.33 25.30
CA VAL A 47 20.49 0.00 25.31
C VAL A 47 20.66 0.52 23.87
N GLN A 48 21.15 -0.30 22.94
CA GLN A 48 21.28 0.08 21.53
C GLN A 48 19.93 0.40 20.88
N LEU A 49 18.90 -0.37 21.21
CA LEU A 49 17.53 -0.10 20.73
C LEU A 49 16.99 1.23 21.27
N LEU A 50 17.17 1.48 22.57
CA LEU A 50 16.76 2.74 23.21
C LEU A 50 17.55 3.94 22.64
N GLU A 51 18.85 3.80 22.45
CA GLU A 51 19.69 4.84 21.86
C GLU A 51 19.20 5.17 20.43
N SER A 52 18.97 4.15 19.61
CA SER A 52 18.46 4.35 18.25
C SER A 52 17.06 4.99 18.24
N GLN A 53 16.17 4.60 19.15
CA GLN A 53 14.84 5.22 19.28
C GLN A 53 14.91 6.68 19.71
N ILE A 54 15.79 7.01 20.66
CA ILE A 54 15.97 8.38 21.14
C ILE A 54 16.57 9.26 20.02
N VAL A 55 17.63 8.79 19.35
CA VAL A 55 18.25 9.52 18.24
C VAL A 55 17.25 9.76 17.11
N ASN A 56 16.51 8.72 16.73
CA ASN A 56 15.48 8.85 15.69
C ASN A 56 14.33 9.76 16.13
N GLY A 57 13.92 9.71 17.40
CA GLY A 57 12.91 10.59 17.96
C GLY A 57 13.34 12.07 17.92
N ILE A 58 14.55 12.36 18.38
CA ILE A 58 15.13 13.72 18.35
C ILE A 58 15.26 14.21 16.89
N LYS A 59 15.76 13.36 15.99
CA LYS A 59 15.87 13.71 14.57
C LYS A 59 14.52 14.06 13.96
N ARG A 60 13.49 13.25 14.22
CA ARG A 60 12.12 13.52 13.74
C ARG A 60 11.58 14.85 14.27
N GLU A 61 11.77 15.10 15.56
CA GLU A 61 11.30 16.34 16.18
C GLU A 61 12.00 17.57 15.61
N LEU A 62 13.33 17.52 15.44
CA LEU A 62 14.09 18.60 14.81
C LEU A 62 13.66 18.83 13.36
N THR A 63 13.46 17.75 12.61
CA THR A 63 12.96 17.83 11.23
C THR A 63 11.58 18.46 11.19
N ALA A 64 10.65 18.03 12.06
CA ALA A 64 9.30 18.58 12.14
C ALA A 64 9.26 20.05 12.53
N GLN A 65 10.20 20.51 13.37
CA GLN A 65 10.32 21.93 13.75
C GLN A 65 10.93 22.81 12.65
N SER A 66 11.84 22.24 11.86
CA SER A 66 12.48 22.97 10.74
C SER A 66 11.66 22.94 9.46
N ASP A 67 10.71 21.99 9.31
CA ASP A 67 9.80 21.90 8.17
C ASP A 67 8.71 22.99 8.28
N LYS A 68 8.71 23.93 7.31
CA LYS A 68 7.73 25.02 7.23
C LYS A 68 6.46 24.60 6.51
N VAL A 69 6.47 23.46 5.81
CA VAL A 69 5.28 22.90 5.16
C VAL A 69 4.50 22.11 6.18
N GLU A 70 3.30 22.58 6.51
CA GLU A 70 2.37 21.90 7.41
C GLU A 70 1.74 20.69 6.72
N ARG A 71 1.21 20.92 5.49
CA ARG A 71 0.52 19.93 4.70
C ARG A 71 0.78 20.14 3.21
N LEU A 72 0.93 19.05 2.49
CA LEU A 72 0.99 19.03 1.03
C LEU A 72 0.07 17.92 0.56
N ASP A 73 -1.00 18.31 -0.11
CA ASP A 73 -2.01 17.42 -0.67
C ASP A 73 -2.04 17.56 -2.18
N TYR A 74 -2.53 16.54 -2.85
CA TYR A 74 -2.84 16.60 -4.26
C TYR A 74 -4.15 15.88 -4.56
N ALA A 75 -4.80 16.31 -5.62
CA ALA A 75 -5.96 15.65 -6.18
C ALA A 75 -5.79 15.49 -7.68
N LEU A 76 -6.05 14.29 -8.17
CA LEU A 76 -6.16 14.04 -9.60
C LEU A 76 -7.51 14.60 -10.07
N THR A 77 -7.51 15.60 -10.96
CA THR A 77 -8.74 16.23 -11.47
C THR A 77 -9.16 15.65 -12.81
N GLU A 78 -8.21 15.33 -13.66
CA GLU A 78 -8.44 14.69 -14.97
C GLU A 78 -7.29 13.72 -15.27
N ALA A 79 -7.56 12.66 -15.99
CA ALA A 79 -6.53 11.77 -16.51
C ALA A 79 -6.85 11.37 -17.96
N ASP A 80 -5.86 11.48 -18.82
CA ASP A 80 -5.84 10.93 -20.17
C ASP A 80 -4.88 9.74 -20.20
N LEU A 81 -5.43 8.53 -20.13
CA LEU A 81 -4.64 7.29 -20.08
C LEU A 81 -4.00 6.98 -21.44
N VAL A 82 -4.56 7.48 -22.55
CA VAL A 82 -4.03 7.28 -23.89
C VAL A 82 -2.76 8.14 -24.10
N GLN A 83 -2.82 9.39 -23.67
CA GLN A 83 -1.67 10.30 -23.70
C GLN A 83 -0.76 10.15 -22.47
N LYS A 84 -1.17 9.34 -21.49
CA LYS A 84 -0.49 9.14 -20.21
C LYS A 84 -0.22 10.43 -19.46
N LYS A 85 -1.20 11.31 -19.43
CA LYS A 85 -1.14 12.62 -18.80
C LYS A 85 -2.25 12.77 -17.77
N ALA A 86 -1.98 13.57 -16.76
CA ALA A 86 -2.95 13.92 -15.74
C ALA A 86 -2.91 15.40 -15.40
N LYS A 87 -4.08 15.99 -15.12
CA LYS A 87 -4.17 17.26 -14.42
C LYS A 87 -4.24 16.98 -12.94
N VAL A 88 -3.32 17.60 -12.22
CA VAL A 88 -3.14 17.43 -10.78
C VAL A 88 -3.29 18.79 -10.13
N ARG A 89 -4.24 18.90 -9.20
CA ARG A 89 -4.35 20.06 -8.31
C ARG A 89 -3.47 19.80 -7.10
N LEU A 90 -2.45 20.66 -6.92
CA LEU A 90 -1.55 20.63 -5.78
C LEU A 90 -1.97 21.70 -4.78
N GLN A 91 -2.00 21.36 -3.48
CA GLN A 91 -2.29 22.26 -2.38
C GLN A 91 -1.20 22.15 -1.31
N VAL A 92 -0.72 23.32 -0.88
CA VAL A 92 0.33 23.43 0.13
C VAL A 92 -0.16 24.35 1.24
N ALA A 93 -0.15 23.87 2.48
CA ALA A 93 -0.36 24.69 3.66
C ALA A 93 0.98 24.93 4.36
N LEU A 94 1.27 26.19 4.70
CA LEU A 94 2.50 26.60 5.37
C LEU A 94 2.22 26.94 6.84
N LYS A 95 3.19 26.66 7.72
CA LYS A 95 3.15 27.10 9.14
C LYS A 95 3.45 28.57 9.29
N GLU A 96 4.36 29.07 8.48
CA GLU A 96 4.81 30.46 8.46
C GLU A 96 5.45 30.80 7.11
N MET A 97 5.46 32.05 6.74
CA MET A 97 6.13 32.60 5.55
C MET A 97 6.56 34.04 5.76
N SER A 98 7.46 34.51 4.92
CA SER A 98 7.83 35.93 4.87
C SER A 98 6.74 36.74 4.18
N SER A 99 6.49 37.96 4.63
CA SER A 99 5.59 38.89 3.93
C SER A 99 6.13 39.15 2.53
N SER A 100 5.26 39.08 1.52
CA SER A 100 5.58 39.30 0.09
C SER A 100 6.43 38.22 -0.60
N ALA A 101 6.58 37.05 -0.02
CA ALA A 101 7.28 35.95 -0.68
C ALA A 101 6.43 35.25 -1.76
N VAL A 102 7.09 34.83 -2.82
CA VAL A 102 6.51 33.95 -3.85
C VAL A 102 6.80 32.51 -3.47
N ILE A 103 5.75 31.69 -3.44
CA ILE A 103 5.88 30.25 -3.16
C ILE A 103 5.89 29.51 -4.49
N SER A 104 6.84 28.60 -4.66
CA SER A 104 6.95 27.73 -5.82
C SER A 104 7.19 26.30 -5.42
N VAL A 105 6.90 25.36 -6.31
CA VAL A 105 7.21 23.95 -6.17
C VAL A 105 8.12 23.51 -7.31
N SER A 106 9.15 22.77 -6.96
CA SER A 106 10.04 22.09 -7.89
C SER A 106 9.76 20.59 -7.81
N MET A 107 9.50 19.98 -8.96
CA MET A 107 9.14 18.56 -9.07
C MET A 107 10.17 17.84 -9.91
N ARG A 108 10.60 16.68 -9.46
CA ARG A 108 11.56 15.83 -10.16
C ARG A 108 11.09 14.39 -10.16
N HIS A 109 11.32 13.67 -11.24
CA HIS A 109 11.17 12.22 -11.31
C HIS A 109 12.50 11.56 -11.69
N ASP A 110 12.60 10.25 -11.52
CA ASP A 110 13.80 9.49 -11.89
C ASP A 110 14.14 9.66 -13.38
N GLY A 111 15.42 9.92 -13.66
CA GLY A 111 15.92 10.14 -15.01
C GLY A 111 15.74 11.57 -15.56
N GLN A 112 15.11 12.47 -14.83
CA GLN A 112 14.96 13.87 -15.23
C GLN A 112 16.17 14.70 -14.81
N VAL A 113 16.76 15.44 -15.76
CA VAL A 113 17.92 16.30 -15.50
C VAL A 113 17.50 17.62 -14.88
N GLU A 114 16.47 18.27 -15.44
CA GLU A 114 15.96 19.54 -14.94
C GLU A 114 14.59 19.35 -14.26
N PRO A 115 14.37 19.93 -13.07
CA PRO A 115 13.09 19.85 -12.40
C PRO A 115 12.02 20.66 -13.15
N LEU A 116 10.77 20.23 -13.04
CA LEU A 116 9.63 21.05 -13.41
C LEU A 116 9.38 22.05 -12.28
N GLU A 117 9.24 23.34 -12.61
CA GLU A 117 8.96 24.37 -11.63
C GLU A 117 7.59 24.99 -11.88
N ALA A 118 6.86 25.26 -10.81
CA ALA A 118 5.58 25.94 -10.86
C ALA A 118 5.43 26.91 -9.68
N VAL A 119 4.88 28.08 -9.97
CA VAL A 119 4.49 29.05 -8.94
C VAL A 119 3.13 28.63 -8.39
N LEU A 120 2.98 28.73 -7.08
CA LEU A 120 1.73 28.44 -6.38
C LEU A 120 0.95 29.74 -6.15
N ASP A 121 -0.34 29.73 -6.49
CA ASP A 121 -1.24 30.82 -6.25
C ASP A 121 -1.71 30.85 -4.79
N HIS A 122 -1.75 32.02 -4.20
CA HIS A 122 -2.26 32.21 -2.85
C HIS A 122 -3.78 32.04 -2.80
N GLN A 123 -4.25 31.09 -1.99
CA GLN A 123 -5.66 30.73 -1.87
C GLN A 123 -6.35 31.27 -0.60
N GLY A 124 -5.60 32.03 0.20
CA GLY A 124 -6.04 32.61 1.47
C GLY A 124 -5.35 32.03 2.69
N GLY A 125 -5.08 32.87 3.68
CA GLY A 125 -4.30 32.46 4.85
C GLY A 125 -2.88 32.01 4.50
N MET A 126 -2.51 30.80 4.91
CA MET A 126 -1.23 30.18 4.59
C MET A 126 -1.38 29.05 3.56
N GLN A 127 -2.43 29.11 2.73
CA GLN A 127 -2.71 28.08 1.73
C GLN A 127 -2.33 28.57 0.33
N TYR A 128 -1.69 27.68 -0.41
CA TYR A 128 -1.20 27.89 -1.76
C TYR A 128 -1.58 26.70 -2.63
N GLY A 129 -1.80 26.91 -3.91
CA GLY A 129 -2.13 25.82 -4.81
C GLY A 129 -1.94 26.17 -6.26
N THR A 130 -1.88 25.13 -7.10
CA THR A 130 -1.81 25.28 -8.57
C THR A 130 -2.38 24.02 -9.22
N GLU A 131 -2.70 24.14 -10.51
CA GLU A 131 -3.03 22.98 -11.36
C GLU A 131 -1.89 22.75 -12.34
N LEU A 132 -1.50 21.48 -12.48
CA LEU A 132 -0.35 21.04 -13.26
C LEU A 132 -0.74 19.91 -14.18
N GLU A 133 -0.19 19.89 -15.39
CA GLU A 133 -0.26 18.73 -16.27
C GLU A 133 1.03 17.92 -16.10
N LEU A 134 0.89 16.68 -15.63
CA LEU A 134 2.01 15.78 -15.30
C LEU A 134 1.88 14.47 -16.08
N SER A 135 3.01 13.81 -16.34
CA SER A 135 3.01 12.47 -16.92
C SER A 135 2.57 11.44 -15.88
N LEU A 136 1.69 10.53 -16.27
CA LEU A 136 1.29 9.37 -15.48
C LEU A 136 2.36 8.26 -15.44
N GLU A 137 3.44 8.37 -16.22
CA GLU A 137 4.50 7.36 -16.27
C GLU A 137 5.49 7.44 -15.10
N HIS A 138 5.36 8.48 -14.25
CA HIS A 138 6.33 8.75 -13.20
C HIS A 138 5.67 9.05 -11.86
N ASN A 139 6.42 8.77 -10.81
CA ASN A 139 6.23 9.37 -9.49
C ASN A 139 7.14 10.57 -9.37
N TYR A 140 6.74 11.59 -8.62
CA TYR A 140 7.50 12.82 -8.50
C TYR A 140 7.92 13.04 -7.05
N GLU A 141 9.08 13.65 -6.89
CA GLU A 141 9.55 14.22 -5.64
C GLU A 141 9.38 15.72 -5.68
N LEU A 142 8.78 16.27 -4.62
CA LEU A 142 8.41 17.69 -4.53
C LEU A 142 9.26 18.41 -3.49
N THR A 143 9.76 19.56 -3.90
CA THR A 143 10.43 20.53 -3.03
C THR A 143 9.71 21.85 -3.11
N VAL A 144 9.32 22.40 -1.96
CA VAL A 144 8.63 23.70 -1.87
C VAL A 144 9.66 24.78 -1.55
N TRP A 145 9.59 25.88 -2.29
CA TRP A 145 10.51 26.99 -2.19
C TRP A 145 9.79 28.29 -1.87
N GLU A 146 10.41 29.10 -1.05
CA GLU A 146 10.08 30.49 -0.79
C GLU A 146 11.10 31.37 -1.49
N GLN A 147 10.63 32.25 -2.34
CA GLN A 147 11.47 33.27 -2.99
C GLN A 147 11.07 34.67 -2.49
N SER A 148 12.04 35.33 -1.88
CA SER A 148 11.90 36.68 -1.34
C SER A 148 13.07 37.58 -1.76
N ASP A 149 13.04 38.84 -1.38
CA ASP A 149 14.18 39.76 -1.60
C ASP A 149 15.47 39.29 -0.95
N ALA A 150 15.38 38.45 0.09
CA ALA A 150 16.52 37.87 0.78
C ALA A 150 17.10 36.64 0.05
N GLY A 151 16.49 36.17 -1.01
CA GLY A 151 16.88 35.02 -1.82
C GLY A 151 15.88 33.86 -1.78
N GLN A 152 16.33 32.72 -2.27
CA GLN A 152 15.54 31.50 -2.34
C GLN A 152 15.83 30.59 -1.13
N LYS A 153 14.77 30.05 -0.51
CA LYS A 153 14.87 29.16 0.66
C LYS A 153 13.96 27.97 0.49
N GLN A 154 14.46 26.78 0.75
CA GLN A 154 13.67 25.56 0.81
C GLN A 154 12.82 25.53 2.09
N LEU A 155 11.52 25.20 1.95
CA LEU A 155 10.57 25.19 3.05
C LEU A 155 10.34 23.78 3.63
N ASN A 156 10.36 22.75 2.82
CA ASN A 156 10.27 21.35 3.29
C ASN A 156 11.67 20.78 3.50
N VAL A 157 11.92 20.18 4.67
CA VAL A 157 13.20 19.57 4.99
C VAL A 157 13.40 18.26 4.24
N GLU A 158 12.34 17.46 4.12
CA GLU A 158 12.33 16.22 3.36
C GLU A 158 11.50 16.41 2.09
N MET A 159 11.98 15.83 0.98
CA MET A 159 11.22 15.81 -0.26
C MET A 159 9.90 15.07 -0.03
N ARG A 160 8.82 15.67 -0.51
CA ARG A 160 7.49 15.05 -0.46
C ARG A 160 7.28 14.26 -1.73
N ARG A 161 6.69 13.08 -1.61
CA ARG A 161 6.43 12.20 -2.76
C ARG A 161 5.01 12.46 -3.30
N LEU A 162 4.92 12.61 -4.62
CA LEU A 162 3.68 12.55 -5.38
C LEU A 162 3.67 11.22 -6.15
N PRO A 163 3.03 10.17 -5.63
CA PRO A 163 3.10 8.81 -6.17
C PRO A 163 2.10 8.61 -7.32
N LEU A 164 2.12 9.48 -8.32
CA LEU A 164 1.10 9.54 -9.38
C LEU A 164 1.00 8.24 -10.19
N PHE A 165 2.15 7.69 -10.59
CA PHE A 165 2.20 6.39 -11.26
C PHE A 165 1.71 5.26 -10.37
N ASP A 166 2.16 5.23 -9.12
CA ASP A 166 1.77 4.19 -8.18
C ASP A 166 0.25 4.25 -7.92
N ASP A 167 -0.32 5.44 -7.74
CA ASP A 167 -1.75 5.60 -7.43
C ASP A 167 -2.67 5.24 -8.60
N VAL A 168 -2.24 5.51 -9.83
CA VAL A 168 -3.04 5.23 -11.02
C VAL A 168 -2.85 3.80 -11.52
N TYR A 169 -1.65 3.23 -11.40
CA TYR A 169 -1.34 1.92 -11.96
C TYR A 169 -1.09 0.85 -10.88
N ARG A 170 -0.07 1.00 -10.04
CA ARG A 170 0.33 -0.06 -9.10
C ARG A 170 -0.68 -0.31 -8.00
N ASN A 171 -1.19 0.76 -7.41
CA ASN A 171 -2.14 0.66 -6.29
C ASN A 171 -3.60 0.48 -6.76
N ARG A 172 -3.81 0.26 -8.06
CA ARG A 172 -5.12 -0.08 -8.62
C ARG A 172 -5.60 -1.43 -8.12
N VAL A 173 -4.68 -2.35 -7.95
CA VAL A 173 -4.94 -3.70 -7.44
C VAL A 173 -4.26 -3.86 -6.09
N ASP A 174 -5.05 -4.20 -5.09
CA ASP A 174 -4.52 -4.73 -3.83
C ASP A 174 -4.71 -6.24 -3.83
N ASN A 175 -3.60 -6.96 -3.70
CA ASN A 175 -3.62 -8.41 -3.74
C ASN A 175 -4.16 -8.96 -2.42
N GLY A 176 -5.24 -9.71 -2.52
CA GLY A 176 -5.77 -10.49 -1.43
C GLY A 176 -4.98 -11.79 -1.23
N SER A 177 -5.65 -12.92 -1.36
CA SER A 177 -5.02 -14.24 -1.25
C SER A 177 -4.90 -14.92 -2.61
N THR A 178 -3.79 -15.64 -2.80
CA THR A 178 -3.63 -16.56 -3.93
C THR A 178 -3.41 -17.96 -3.39
N GLY A 179 -4.19 -18.91 -3.90
CA GLY A 179 -4.01 -20.32 -3.64
C GLY A 179 -3.89 -21.07 -4.97
N THR A 180 -2.82 -21.86 -5.12
CA THR A 180 -2.70 -22.79 -6.24
C THR A 180 -2.33 -24.15 -5.70
N GLY A 181 -3.12 -25.17 -6.04
CA GLY A 181 -2.86 -26.55 -5.66
C GLY A 181 -2.98 -27.47 -6.87
N ILE A 182 -1.99 -28.32 -7.09
CA ILE A 182 -2.06 -29.35 -8.11
C ILE A 182 -2.29 -30.70 -7.42
N SER A 183 -3.40 -31.35 -7.73
CA SER A 183 -3.72 -32.71 -7.30
C SER A 183 -4.32 -33.48 -8.46
N ASP A 184 -3.91 -34.76 -8.64
CA ASP A 184 -4.49 -35.68 -9.60
C ASP A 184 -4.68 -35.09 -11.01
N GLU A 185 -3.62 -34.46 -11.55
CA GLU A 185 -3.62 -33.81 -12.86
C GLU A 185 -4.58 -32.61 -12.98
N ARG A 186 -5.07 -32.08 -11.83
CA ARG A 186 -5.91 -30.87 -11.77
C ARG A 186 -5.19 -29.77 -11.05
N LEU A 187 -5.27 -28.59 -11.60
CA LEU A 187 -4.90 -27.34 -10.93
C LEU A 187 -6.17 -26.70 -10.38
N ASN A 188 -6.22 -26.51 -9.09
CA ASN A 188 -7.20 -25.66 -8.45
C ASN A 188 -6.53 -24.32 -8.18
N ALA A 189 -7.05 -23.26 -8.75
CA ALA A 189 -6.57 -21.91 -8.62
C ALA A 189 -7.64 -21.07 -7.92
N ASP A 190 -7.25 -20.44 -6.80
CA ASP A 190 -8.06 -19.48 -6.05
C ASP A 190 -7.31 -18.16 -6.02
N PHE A 191 -7.99 -17.09 -6.37
CA PHE A 191 -7.44 -15.75 -6.37
C PHE A 191 -8.49 -14.75 -5.90
N SER A 192 -8.16 -14.01 -4.86
CA SER A 192 -8.94 -12.84 -4.44
C SER A 192 -8.11 -11.58 -4.57
N PHE A 193 -8.74 -10.49 -4.98
CA PHE A 193 -8.09 -9.20 -5.13
C PHE A 193 -9.09 -8.06 -4.94
N LEU A 194 -8.57 -6.90 -4.57
CA LEU A 194 -9.32 -5.68 -4.43
C LEU A 194 -8.97 -4.75 -5.59
N LEU A 195 -9.99 -4.27 -6.31
CA LEU A 195 -9.81 -3.23 -7.32
C LEU A 195 -10.21 -1.88 -6.74
N LYS A 196 -9.33 -0.90 -6.85
CA LYS A 196 -9.62 0.48 -6.51
C LYS A 196 -10.40 1.12 -7.65
N ASP A 197 -11.59 1.63 -7.34
CA ASP A 197 -12.31 2.49 -8.27
C ASP A 197 -11.67 3.89 -8.24
N LEU A 198 -11.03 4.24 -9.34
CA LEU A 198 -10.38 5.55 -9.48
C LEU A 198 -11.32 6.62 -10.05
N GLY A 199 -12.52 6.24 -10.49
CA GLY A 199 -13.44 7.13 -11.21
C GLY A 199 -12.87 7.66 -12.54
N ILE A 200 -11.82 7.03 -13.07
CA ILE A 200 -11.16 7.41 -14.31
C ILE A 200 -11.60 6.45 -15.42
N PRO A 201 -12.22 6.92 -16.51
CA PRO A 201 -12.59 6.06 -17.63
C PRO A 201 -11.38 5.33 -18.20
N GLY A 202 -11.55 4.03 -18.48
CA GLY A 202 -10.47 3.17 -19.00
C GLY A 202 -9.67 2.44 -17.93
N THR A 203 -9.88 2.72 -16.64
CA THR A 203 -9.23 1.99 -15.55
C THR A 203 -9.96 0.70 -15.15
N GLU A 204 -11.08 0.39 -15.81
CA GLU A 204 -11.88 -0.79 -15.51
C GLU A 204 -11.17 -2.07 -15.95
N LEU A 205 -11.41 -3.14 -15.21
CA LEU A 205 -10.93 -4.47 -15.55
C LEU A 205 -11.54 -4.90 -16.90
N GLU A 206 -10.68 -5.25 -17.86
CA GLU A 206 -11.06 -5.79 -19.15
C GLU A 206 -11.06 -7.32 -19.12
N LYS A 207 -9.96 -7.90 -18.60
CA LYS A 207 -9.78 -9.36 -18.53
C LYS A 207 -9.07 -9.78 -17.25
N ALA A 208 -9.51 -10.94 -16.76
CA ALA A 208 -8.77 -11.71 -15.77
C ALA A 208 -8.29 -13.00 -16.44
N LEU A 209 -6.98 -13.26 -16.40
CA LEU A 209 -6.37 -14.38 -17.12
C LEU A 209 -5.55 -15.22 -16.14
N ILE A 210 -5.50 -16.54 -16.41
CA ILE A 210 -4.49 -17.44 -15.85
C ILE A 210 -3.44 -17.66 -16.92
N ARG A 211 -2.23 -17.22 -16.68
CA ARG A 211 -1.08 -17.41 -17.57
C ARG A 211 -0.32 -18.65 -17.14
N ILE A 212 -0.25 -19.64 -18.03
CA ILE A 212 0.53 -20.86 -17.83
C ILE A 212 1.91 -20.64 -18.44
N LYS A 213 2.96 -20.83 -17.65
CA LYS A 213 4.35 -20.78 -18.14
C LYS A 213 5.00 -22.15 -18.04
N LYS A 214 5.81 -22.49 -19.05
CA LYS A 214 6.62 -23.69 -19.08
C LYS A 214 8.08 -23.32 -19.30
N GLY A 215 8.94 -23.64 -18.34
CA GLY A 215 10.35 -23.26 -18.41
C GLY A 215 10.58 -21.74 -18.47
N GLY A 216 9.68 -20.95 -17.88
CA GLY A 216 9.74 -19.48 -17.88
C GLY A 216 9.09 -18.80 -19.09
N ALA A 217 8.79 -19.52 -20.17
CA ALA A 217 8.08 -18.98 -21.33
C ALA A 217 6.55 -19.12 -21.18
N VAL A 218 5.80 -18.15 -21.67
CA VAL A 218 4.34 -18.23 -21.73
C VAL A 218 3.96 -19.39 -22.66
N TYR A 219 3.21 -20.34 -22.13
CA TYR A 219 2.70 -21.48 -22.88
C TYR A 219 1.26 -21.24 -23.34
N ASP A 220 0.40 -20.75 -22.43
CA ASP A 220 -0.98 -20.43 -22.74
C ASP A 220 -1.55 -19.37 -21.77
N GLU A 221 -2.66 -18.73 -22.17
CA GLU A 221 -3.44 -17.80 -21.36
C GLU A 221 -4.93 -18.20 -21.39
N ILE A 222 -5.49 -18.47 -20.23
CA ILE A 222 -6.90 -18.85 -20.07
C ILE A 222 -7.69 -17.62 -19.61
N ASP A 223 -8.68 -17.22 -20.40
CA ASP A 223 -9.58 -16.14 -20.03
C ASP A 223 -10.62 -16.64 -19.01
N VAL A 224 -10.54 -16.10 -17.81
CA VAL A 224 -11.41 -16.43 -16.67
C VAL A 224 -12.23 -15.22 -16.22
N THR A 225 -12.38 -14.22 -17.08
CA THR A 225 -13.08 -12.97 -16.76
C THR A 225 -14.50 -13.21 -16.30
N GLN A 226 -15.21 -14.17 -16.92
CA GLN A 226 -16.60 -14.49 -16.55
C GLN A 226 -16.74 -15.12 -15.17
N GLN A 227 -15.65 -15.70 -14.64
CA GLN A 227 -15.61 -16.28 -13.29
C GLN A 227 -15.26 -15.24 -12.23
N ALA A 228 -14.73 -14.08 -12.65
CA ALA A 228 -14.43 -12.96 -11.75
C ALA A 228 -15.75 -12.32 -11.28
N THR A 229 -16.21 -12.71 -10.11
CA THR A 229 -17.42 -12.15 -9.51
C THR A 229 -17.06 -11.05 -8.52
N PRO A 230 -17.60 -9.83 -8.70
CA PRO A 230 -17.46 -8.80 -7.69
C PRO A 230 -18.17 -9.25 -6.40
N ARG A 231 -17.51 -9.12 -5.27
CA ARG A 231 -18.07 -9.40 -3.96
C ARG A 231 -18.32 -8.08 -3.25
N SER A 232 -19.51 -7.87 -2.72
CA SER A 232 -19.70 -6.80 -1.76
C SER A 232 -19.14 -7.22 -0.39
N GLY A 233 -18.35 -6.35 0.26
CA GLY A 233 -17.50 -6.67 1.40
C GLY A 233 -18.09 -7.63 2.46
N GLN A 234 -19.25 -7.32 3.06
CA GLN A 234 -19.85 -8.17 4.10
C GLN A 234 -20.41 -9.51 3.56
N TYR A 235 -20.90 -9.53 2.33
CA TYR A 235 -21.45 -10.76 1.74
C TYR A 235 -20.35 -11.78 1.43
N GLY A 236 -19.17 -11.31 1.02
CA GLY A 236 -17.99 -12.16 0.81
C GLY A 236 -17.55 -12.88 2.08
N GLU A 237 -17.51 -12.17 3.20
CA GLU A 237 -17.15 -12.78 4.50
C GLU A 237 -18.14 -13.86 4.94
N ILE A 238 -19.45 -13.61 4.77
CA ILE A 238 -20.50 -14.59 5.10
C ILE A 238 -20.42 -15.80 4.19
N GLU A 239 -20.15 -15.63 2.91
CA GLU A 239 -19.96 -16.73 1.96
C GLU A 239 -18.75 -17.59 2.34
N ASP A 240 -17.65 -16.98 2.75
CA ASP A 240 -16.46 -17.72 3.18
C ASP A 240 -16.71 -18.44 4.51
N HIS A 241 -17.40 -17.82 5.47
CA HIS A 241 -17.84 -18.49 6.69
C HIS A 241 -18.78 -19.67 6.39
N TYR A 242 -19.69 -19.51 5.44
CA TYR A 242 -20.58 -20.60 5.00
C TYR A 242 -19.80 -21.78 4.41
N LYS A 243 -18.83 -21.49 3.51
CA LYS A 243 -17.97 -22.54 2.91
C LYS A 243 -17.19 -23.31 3.98
N VAL A 244 -16.60 -22.59 4.93
CA VAL A 244 -15.86 -23.19 6.05
C VAL A 244 -16.79 -24.02 6.94
N ALA A 245 -17.94 -23.47 7.33
CA ALA A 245 -18.93 -24.16 8.17
C ALA A 245 -19.47 -25.44 7.49
N ARG A 246 -19.68 -25.37 6.18
CA ARG A 246 -20.10 -26.52 5.37
C ARG A 246 -19.01 -27.58 5.23
N ALA A 247 -17.78 -27.15 4.94
CA ALA A 247 -16.64 -28.05 4.81
C ALA A 247 -16.27 -28.74 6.14
N SER A 248 -16.47 -28.05 7.26
CA SER A 248 -16.24 -28.58 8.60
C SER A 248 -17.39 -29.42 9.17
N GLY A 249 -18.53 -29.53 8.43
CA GLY A 249 -19.70 -30.24 8.88
C GLY A 249 -20.47 -29.54 10.01
N GLN A 250 -20.22 -28.26 10.25
CA GLN A 250 -20.94 -27.46 11.25
C GLN A 250 -22.38 -27.14 10.80
N ILE A 251 -22.64 -27.16 9.51
CA ILE A 251 -23.95 -26.96 8.93
C ILE A 251 -24.31 -28.12 8.02
N ASP A 252 -25.61 -28.43 7.93
CA ASP A 252 -26.12 -29.46 7.04
C ASP A 252 -26.02 -29.02 5.58
N ASN A 253 -25.84 -30.01 4.68
CA ASN A 253 -25.75 -29.76 3.24
C ASN A 253 -27.04 -29.16 2.63
N SER A 254 -28.16 -29.23 3.32
CA SER A 254 -29.43 -28.63 2.93
C SER A 254 -29.53 -27.13 3.23
N VAL A 255 -28.67 -26.60 4.11
CA VAL A 255 -28.64 -25.16 4.42
C VAL A 255 -28.07 -24.41 3.24
N THR A 256 -28.84 -23.44 2.72
CA THR A 256 -28.39 -22.54 1.64
C THR A 256 -27.55 -21.39 2.18
N LEU A 257 -26.74 -20.76 1.32
CA LEU A 257 -25.98 -19.56 1.70
C LEU A 257 -26.90 -18.43 2.21
N GLU A 258 -28.06 -18.24 1.58
CA GLU A 258 -29.05 -17.22 1.98
C GLU A 258 -29.62 -17.50 3.36
N GLN A 259 -29.93 -18.78 3.65
CA GLN A 259 -30.39 -19.18 4.98
C GLN A 259 -29.30 -18.94 6.04
N PHE A 260 -28.07 -19.37 5.75
CA PHE A 260 -26.93 -19.14 6.62
C PHE A 260 -26.66 -17.65 6.87
N ALA A 261 -26.78 -16.82 5.83
CA ALA A 261 -26.65 -15.37 5.94
C ALA A 261 -27.69 -14.77 6.90
N ARG A 262 -28.95 -15.15 6.72
CA ARG A 262 -30.05 -14.68 7.60
C ARG A 262 -29.86 -15.14 9.05
N ASP A 263 -29.45 -16.38 9.25
CA ASP A 263 -29.20 -16.95 10.59
C ASP A 263 -28.03 -16.26 11.32
N ASN A 264 -27.11 -15.64 10.56
CA ASN A 264 -26.00 -14.83 11.08
C ASN A 264 -26.30 -13.32 11.07
N GLY A 265 -27.58 -12.93 10.94
CA GLY A 265 -28.01 -11.54 11.05
C GLY A 265 -27.79 -10.69 9.80
N PHE A 266 -27.50 -11.32 8.68
CA PHE A 266 -27.33 -10.66 7.40
C PHE A 266 -28.60 -10.82 6.56
N ASP A 267 -29.13 -9.72 6.05
CA ASP A 267 -30.30 -9.75 5.16
C ASP A 267 -29.85 -9.73 3.69
N PRO A 268 -29.90 -10.89 2.99
CA PRO A 268 -29.49 -10.97 1.59
C PRO A 268 -30.36 -10.14 0.64
N ASP A 269 -31.60 -9.80 1.05
CA ASP A 269 -32.54 -9.03 0.23
C ASP A 269 -32.26 -7.51 0.30
N GLN A 270 -31.52 -7.05 1.33
CA GLN A 270 -31.05 -5.66 1.45
C GLN A 270 -29.71 -5.43 0.74
N HIS A 271 -29.10 -6.49 0.24
CA HIS A 271 -27.84 -6.41 -0.48
C HIS A 271 -28.10 -6.09 -1.95
N VAL A 272 -28.30 -4.81 -2.22
CA VAL A 272 -28.29 -4.28 -3.59
C VAL A 272 -26.81 -4.22 -4.03
N PRO A 273 -26.46 -4.74 -5.23
CA PRO A 273 -25.14 -4.50 -5.82
C PRO A 273 -24.80 -3.02 -5.73
N SER A 274 -23.54 -2.70 -5.52
CA SER A 274 -23.01 -1.38 -5.12
C SER A 274 -23.37 -0.16 -5.98
N ASP A 275 -24.20 -0.30 -6.99
CA ASP A 275 -24.73 0.83 -7.77
C ASP A 275 -25.58 1.83 -6.96
N LYS A 276 -25.94 1.48 -5.73
CA LYS A 276 -26.74 2.32 -4.83
C LYS A 276 -26.34 2.23 -3.35
N ALA A 277 -25.07 2.08 -3.04
CA ALA A 277 -24.61 2.21 -1.67
C ALA A 277 -24.86 3.67 -1.22
N SER A 278 -25.72 3.81 -0.21
CA SER A 278 -26.04 5.08 0.44
C SER A 278 -24.77 5.85 0.82
N ALA A 279 -24.82 7.16 0.64
CA ALA A 279 -23.77 8.14 0.88
C ALA A 279 -23.24 8.15 2.34
N GLY A 280 -22.40 7.20 2.69
CA GLY A 280 -21.73 7.07 3.96
C GLY A 280 -20.63 6.02 3.82
N GLU A 281 -19.40 6.47 3.54
CA GLU A 281 -18.17 5.69 3.49
C GLU A 281 -18.22 4.43 2.61
N THR A 282 -18.37 4.62 1.31
CA THR A 282 -18.10 3.56 0.33
C THR A 282 -16.60 3.33 0.28
N SER A 283 -16.18 2.12 0.63
CA SER A 283 -14.81 1.69 0.34
C SER A 283 -14.55 1.93 -1.16
N PRO A 284 -13.48 2.62 -1.54
CA PRO A 284 -13.13 2.83 -2.94
C PRO A 284 -12.68 1.52 -3.63
N TYR A 285 -12.79 0.40 -2.92
CA TYR A 285 -12.33 -0.90 -3.39
C TYR A 285 -13.50 -1.85 -3.61
N VAL A 286 -13.47 -2.53 -4.76
CA VAL A 286 -14.35 -3.66 -5.08
C VAL A 286 -13.55 -4.95 -4.95
N GLN A 287 -14.01 -5.84 -4.09
CA GLN A 287 -13.39 -7.16 -3.94
C GLN A 287 -13.87 -8.11 -5.06
N TYR A 288 -12.92 -8.84 -5.62
CA TYR A 288 -13.19 -9.91 -6.58
C TYR A 288 -12.70 -11.24 -6.03
N SER A 289 -13.39 -12.30 -6.38
CA SER A 289 -12.95 -13.67 -6.11
C SER A 289 -13.07 -14.49 -7.37
N LEU A 290 -12.09 -15.32 -7.59
CA LEU A 290 -11.91 -16.17 -8.74
C LEU A 290 -11.55 -17.57 -8.26
N LEU A 291 -12.39 -18.55 -8.63
CA LEU A 291 -12.13 -19.98 -8.43
C LEU A 291 -12.12 -20.64 -9.79
N TYR A 292 -11.02 -21.28 -10.16
CA TYR A 292 -10.92 -21.97 -11.44
C TYR A 292 -10.18 -23.30 -11.29
N THR A 293 -10.67 -24.30 -12.01
CA THR A 293 -10.05 -25.63 -12.04
C THR A 293 -9.65 -25.97 -13.46
N ILE A 294 -8.39 -26.31 -13.68
CA ILE A 294 -7.88 -26.82 -14.95
C ILE A 294 -7.69 -28.32 -14.82
N ASP A 295 -8.30 -29.08 -15.69
CA ASP A 295 -8.09 -30.52 -15.84
C ASP A 295 -7.06 -30.75 -16.94
N PHE A 296 -5.79 -30.90 -16.57
CA PHE A 296 -4.70 -31.02 -17.53
C PHE A 296 -4.81 -32.26 -18.43
N ALA A 297 -5.37 -33.35 -17.92
CA ALA A 297 -5.57 -34.55 -18.75
C ALA A 297 -6.53 -34.30 -19.91
N LYS A 298 -7.51 -33.42 -19.66
CA LYS A 298 -8.54 -33.07 -20.66
C LYS A 298 -8.14 -31.85 -21.50
N ASP A 299 -7.68 -30.79 -20.82
CA ASP A 299 -7.52 -29.48 -21.46
C ASP A 299 -6.12 -29.35 -22.11
N TYR A 300 -5.11 -30.09 -21.60
CA TYR A 300 -3.72 -30.05 -22.08
C TYR A 300 -3.09 -31.46 -22.09
N PRO A 301 -3.66 -32.43 -22.84
CA PRO A 301 -3.19 -33.83 -22.84
C PRO A 301 -1.72 -33.99 -23.29
N GLU A 302 -1.21 -33.05 -24.08
CA GLU A 302 0.17 -33.03 -24.55
C GLU A 302 1.18 -32.70 -23.45
N LEU A 303 0.78 -32.04 -22.37
CA LEU A 303 1.67 -31.69 -21.26
C LEU A 303 2.03 -32.89 -20.39
N LYS A 304 1.23 -33.99 -20.42
CA LYS A 304 1.43 -35.25 -19.67
C LYS A 304 1.97 -34.98 -18.27
N LEU A 305 1.16 -34.30 -17.45
CA LEU A 305 1.58 -33.89 -16.12
C LEU A 305 1.97 -35.08 -15.27
N THR A 306 3.24 -35.17 -14.95
CA THR A 306 3.79 -36.05 -13.93
C THR A 306 4.23 -35.17 -12.76
N ARG A 307 4.38 -35.74 -11.58
CA ARG A 307 4.91 -35.03 -10.39
C ARG A 307 6.22 -34.27 -10.69
N LYS A 308 7.01 -34.76 -11.64
CA LYS A 308 8.30 -34.17 -12.05
C LYS A 308 8.13 -33.04 -13.08
N SER A 309 7.16 -33.15 -14.00
CA SER A 309 6.88 -32.12 -14.99
C SER A 309 6.02 -30.97 -14.45
N ALA A 310 5.22 -31.23 -13.41
CA ALA A 310 4.46 -30.20 -12.71
C ALA A 310 5.38 -29.10 -12.13
N GLY A 311 6.58 -29.45 -11.66
CA GLY A 311 7.58 -28.49 -11.18
C GLY A 311 8.21 -27.58 -12.28
N GLN A 312 7.92 -27.82 -13.56
CA GLN A 312 8.35 -26.97 -14.68
C GLN A 312 7.27 -25.96 -15.12
N LEU A 313 6.06 -26.09 -14.60
CA LEU A 313 4.97 -25.17 -14.82
C LEU A 313 4.92 -24.14 -13.70
N SER A 314 4.70 -22.90 -14.08
CA SER A 314 4.32 -21.84 -13.14
C SER A 314 3.07 -21.15 -13.65
N PHE A 315 2.31 -20.59 -12.73
CA PHE A 315 1.04 -19.96 -12.99
C PHE A 315 1.08 -18.53 -12.46
N GLU A 316 0.63 -17.60 -13.28
CA GLU A 316 0.49 -16.20 -12.91
C GLU A 316 -0.94 -15.75 -13.14
N TRP A 317 -1.46 -14.95 -12.24
CA TRP A 317 -2.66 -14.19 -12.47
C TRP A 317 -2.32 -12.90 -13.21
N VAL A 318 -3.05 -12.63 -14.28
CA VAL A 318 -2.91 -11.42 -15.07
C VAL A 318 -4.24 -10.69 -15.10
N LEU A 319 -4.25 -9.48 -14.55
CA LEU A 319 -5.39 -8.59 -14.65
C LEU A 319 -5.06 -7.54 -15.73
N ARG A 320 -5.82 -7.56 -16.81
CA ARG A 320 -5.67 -6.61 -17.92
C ARG A 320 -6.77 -5.57 -17.84
N PHE A 321 -6.39 -4.31 -17.93
CA PHE A 321 -7.29 -3.18 -17.86
C PHE A 321 -7.52 -2.57 -19.24
N LYS A 322 -8.62 -1.85 -19.43
CA LYS A 322 -8.98 -1.26 -20.73
C LYS A 322 -7.94 -0.26 -21.26
N ASP A 323 -7.15 0.35 -20.39
CA ASP A 323 -6.01 1.22 -20.76
C ASP A 323 -4.77 0.47 -21.21
N GLY A 324 -4.82 -0.87 -21.25
CA GLY A 324 -3.71 -1.74 -21.62
C GLY A 324 -2.73 -2.04 -20.48
N TYR A 325 -2.94 -1.52 -19.29
CA TYR A 325 -2.11 -1.89 -18.13
C TYR A 325 -2.37 -3.34 -17.74
N GLU A 326 -1.30 -4.08 -17.46
CA GLU A 326 -1.34 -5.45 -16.93
C GLU A 326 -0.76 -5.47 -15.52
N HIS A 327 -1.54 -5.98 -14.58
CA HIS A 327 -1.08 -6.32 -13.25
C HIS A 327 -0.79 -7.81 -13.18
N LEU A 328 0.41 -8.15 -12.70
CA LEU A 328 0.89 -9.53 -12.57
C LEU A 328 1.01 -9.88 -11.08
N ASN A 329 0.53 -11.07 -10.70
CA ASN A 329 0.65 -11.62 -9.36
C ASN A 329 1.11 -13.07 -9.38
#